data_204793bbe04d949a47837b2891708886
#
_entry.id   204793bbe04d949a47837b2891708886
#
_cell.length_a   1.000
_cell.length_b   1.000
_cell.length_c   1.000
_cell.angle_alpha   90.00
_cell.angle_beta   90.00
_cell.angle_gamma   90.00
#
_symmetry.space_group_name_H-M   'P 1'
#
loop_
_entity.id
_entity.type
_entity.pdbx_description
1 polymer ?
#
loop_
_entity_poly.entity_id
_entity_poly.type
_entity_poly.pdbx_seq_one_letter_code
_entity_poly.pdbx_strand_id
1 'polypeptide(L)'
;MDEIVIRKAERQDVPLLLKFIRGIALYEKMENEVIASAEVLEREMFDEHRAEAVFAVVDGHEVGFALYFYNFSTFIGHSGLYLEDLFVWLEDRGKGYGKALLLHLVKIAQEHHCGRMEWTCLNWNQPSIDFYLSLGAVPMKEWTVYRLDATALERLSKTNE
;
A
#
# COMPACT_ATOMS: atom_id res chain seq x y z
N MET A 1 27.17 -3.83 1.52
CA MET A 1 25.73 -3.46 1.43
C MET A 1 24.97 -4.65 0.92
N ASP A 2 23.94 -5.05 1.66
CA ASP A 2 23.14 -6.21 1.25
C ASP A 2 22.37 -5.90 -0.02
N GLU A 3 22.36 -6.85 -0.95
CA GLU A 3 21.62 -6.70 -2.18
C GLU A 3 20.13 -6.83 -1.93
N ILE A 4 19.36 -5.87 -2.42
CA ILE A 4 17.89 -5.88 -2.31
C ILE A 4 17.33 -6.38 -3.64
N VAL A 5 16.51 -7.42 -3.58
CA VAL A 5 15.75 -7.90 -4.73
C VAL A 5 14.27 -7.58 -4.45
N ILE A 6 13.63 -6.92 -5.41
CA ILE A 6 12.18 -6.66 -5.31
C ILE A 6 11.48 -7.69 -6.19
N ARG A 7 10.63 -8.51 -5.57
CA ARG A 7 9.88 -9.53 -6.31
C ARG A 7 8.38 -9.29 -6.21
N LYS A 8 7.65 -9.65 -7.25
CA LYS A 8 6.20 -9.55 -7.26
C LYS A 8 5.59 -10.65 -6.38
N ALA A 9 4.53 -10.31 -5.67
CA ALA A 9 3.78 -11.30 -4.90
C ALA A 9 3.04 -12.25 -5.82
N GLU A 10 3.01 -13.53 -5.42
CA GLU A 10 2.31 -14.58 -6.13
C GLU A 10 1.20 -15.15 -5.24
N ARG A 11 0.31 -15.96 -5.81
CA ARG A 11 -0.84 -16.52 -5.09
C ARG A 11 -0.42 -17.25 -3.79
N GLN A 12 0.66 -18.00 -3.83
CA GLN A 12 1.16 -18.71 -2.65
C GLN A 12 1.69 -17.81 -1.54
N ASP A 13 1.87 -16.52 -1.82
CA ASP A 13 2.33 -15.54 -0.85
C ASP A 13 1.21 -14.98 0.03
N VAL A 14 -0.04 -15.39 -0.15
CA VAL A 14 -1.17 -14.86 0.63
C VAL A 14 -0.93 -14.93 2.14
N PRO A 15 -0.43 -16.03 2.72
CA PRO A 15 -0.12 -16.04 4.15
C PRO A 15 0.91 -14.99 4.55
N LEU A 16 1.92 -14.77 3.73
CA LEU A 16 2.95 -13.76 3.97
C LEU A 16 2.36 -12.35 3.87
N LEU A 17 1.52 -12.09 2.86
CA LEU A 17 0.82 -10.81 2.73
C LEU A 17 0.01 -10.50 3.99
N LEU A 18 -0.73 -11.49 4.48
CA LEU A 18 -1.55 -11.32 5.68
C LEU A 18 -0.68 -11.04 6.91
N LYS A 19 0.50 -11.66 7.00
CA LYS A 19 1.45 -11.39 8.07
C LYS A 19 1.93 -9.93 8.05
N PHE A 20 2.25 -9.40 6.87
CA PHE A 20 2.64 -8.00 6.71
C PHE A 20 1.50 -7.04 7.03
N ILE A 21 0.27 -7.35 6.58
CA ILE A 21 -0.91 -6.53 6.87
C ILE A 21 -1.13 -6.43 8.38
N ARG A 22 -1.01 -7.53 9.09
CA ARG A 22 -1.10 -7.54 10.55
C ARG A 22 0.04 -6.77 11.21
N GLY A 23 1.23 -6.83 10.61
CA GLY A 23 2.39 -6.08 11.09
C GLY A 23 2.19 -4.57 11.00
N ILE A 24 1.68 -4.07 9.87
CA ILE A 24 1.42 -2.64 9.73
C ILE A 24 0.27 -2.19 10.64
N ALA A 25 -0.76 -3.02 10.79
CA ALA A 25 -1.88 -2.73 11.69
C ALA A 25 -1.42 -2.60 13.14
N LEU A 26 -0.54 -3.48 13.57
CA LEU A 26 0.04 -3.41 14.91
C LEU A 26 0.86 -2.13 15.10
N TYR A 27 1.68 -1.79 14.12
CA TYR A 27 2.47 -0.54 14.14
C TYR A 27 1.57 0.69 14.20
N GLU A 28 0.46 0.68 13.47
CA GLU A 28 -0.51 1.78 13.44
C GLU A 28 -1.51 1.75 14.59
N LYS A 29 -1.39 0.78 15.50
CA LYS A 29 -2.28 0.60 16.68
C LYS A 29 -3.73 0.34 16.26
N MET A 30 -3.91 -0.39 15.17
CA MET A 30 -5.21 -0.71 14.56
C MET A 30 -5.38 -2.21 14.33
N GLU A 31 -4.72 -3.05 15.13
CA GLU A 31 -4.74 -4.50 14.93
C GLU A 31 -6.15 -5.10 14.98
N ASN A 32 -7.07 -4.47 15.72
CA ASN A 32 -8.45 -4.94 15.81
C ASN A 32 -9.30 -4.59 14.59
N GLU A 33 -8.80 -3.78 13.67
CA GLU A 33 -9.51 -3.38 12.47
C GLU A 33 -9.24 -4.30 11.28
N VAL A 34 -8.29 -5.23 11.41
CA VAL A 34 -7.98 -6.18 10.33
C VAL A 34 -8.99 -7.31 10.33
N ILE A 35 -9.85 -7.31 9.32
CA ILE A 35 -10.84 -8.38 9.11
C ILE A 35 -10.53 -9.20 7.86
N ALA A 36 -9.47 -8.86 7.14
CA ALA A 36 -9.04 -9.57 5.96
C ALA A 36 -8.69 -11.02 6.29
N SER A 37 -9.09 -11.93 5.43
CA SER A 37 -8.76 -13.35 5.53
C SER A 37 -7.93 -13.79 4.33
N ALA A 38 -7.26 -14.93 4.45
CA ALA A 38 -6.50 -15.49 3.34
C ALA A 38 -7.37 -15.72 2.11
N GLU A 39 -8.60 -16.24 2.31
CA GLU A 39 -9.52 -16.52 1.20
C GLU A 39 -9.94 -15.24 0.47
N VAL A 40 -10.24 -14.18 1.21
CA VAL A 40 -10.65 -12.90 0.62
C VAL A 40 -9.48 -12.26 -0.11
N LEU A 41 -8.29 -12.26 0.48
CA LEU A 41 -7.10 -11.72 -0.18
C LEU A 41 -6.77 -12.46 -1.47
N GLU A 42 -6.86 -13.77 -1.46
CA GLU A 42 -6.60 -14.57 -2.66
C GLU A 42 -7.56 -14.20 -3.78
N ARG A 43 -8.85 -14.13 -3.47
CA ARG A 43 -9.88 -13.76 -4.46
C ARG A 43 -9.67 -12.35 -4.99
N GLU A 44 -9.51 -11.37 -4.10
CA GLU A 44 -9.42 -9.97 -4.50
C GLU A 44 -8.15 -9.67 -5.28
N MET A 45 -7.01 -10.23 -4.88
CA MET A 45 -5.73 -9.90 -5.50
C MET A 45 -5.39 -10.79 -6.68
N PHE A 46 -5.72 -12.09 -6.63
CA PHE A 46 -5.22 -13.05 -7.62
C PHE A 46 -6.30 -13.57 -8.56
N ASP A 47 -7.58 -13.54 -8.18
CA ASP A 47 -8.68 -13.85 -9.08
C ASP A 47 -9.22 -12.59 -9.76
N GLU A 48 -9.50 -11.55 -8.97
CA GLU A 48 -10.10 -10.30 -9.47
C GLU A 48 -9.07 -9.22 -9.84
N HIS A 49 -7.81 -9.39 -9.49
CA HIS A 49 -6.71 -8.47 -9.80
C HIS A 49 -6.99 -7.02 -9.38
N ARG A 50 -7.55 -6.82 -8.19
CA ARG A 50 -7.90 -5.48 -7.68
C ARG A 50 -6.77 -4.77 -6.96
N ALA A 51 -5.73 -5.50 -6.59
CA ALA A 51 -4.54 -4.95 -5.97
C ALA A 51 -3.34 -5.82 -6.31
N GLU A 52 -2.16 -5.25 -6.23
CA GLU A 52 -0.90 -5.93 -6.48
C GLU A 52 0.06 -5.62 -5.34
N ALA A 53 1.04 -6.49 -5.14
CA ALA A 53 2.03 -6.31 -4.09
C ALA A 53 3.42 -6.76 -4.55
N VAL A 54 4.44 -6.16 -3.94
CA VAL A 54 5.83 -6.55 -4.12
C VAL A 54 6.49 -6.71 -2.74
N PHE A 55 7.51 -7.54 -2.69
CA PHE A 55 8.33 -7.74 -1.49
C PHE A 55 9.76 -7.32 -1.74
N ALA A 56 10.36 -6.68 -0.73
CA ALA A 56 11.81 -6.49 -0.70
C ALA A 56 12.42 -7.71 -0.03
N VAL A 57 13.35 -8.35 -0.73
CA VAL A 57 14.01 -9.57 -0.29
C VAL A 57 15.49 -9.30 -0.10
N VAL A 58 16.01 -9.62 1.08
CA VAL A 58 17.44 -9.48 1.42
C VAL A 58 17.89 -10.80 2.03
N ASP A 59 18.95 -11.40 1.45
CA ASP A 59 19.49 -12.69 1.88
C ASP A 59 18.41 -13.77 2.02
N GLY A 60 17.47 -13.80 1.05
CA GLY A 60 16.40 -14.78 1.02
C GLY A 60 15.24 -14.52 2.00
N HIS A 61 15.24 -13.37 2.72
CA HIS A 61 14.19 -13.00 3.67
C HIS A 61 13.41 -11.80 3.17
N GLU A 62 12.10 -11.86 3.28
CA GLU A 62 11.22 -10.74 2.96
C GLU A 62 11.23 -9.73 4.12
N VAL A 63 11.92 -8.60 3.92
CA VAL A 63 12.12 -7.58 4.93
C VAL A 63 11.07 -6.47 4.89
N GLY A 64 10.36 -6.35 3.78
CA GLY A 64 9.32 -5.34 3.61
C GLY A 64 8.40 -5.66 2.45
N PHE A 65 7.29 -4.92 2.36
CA PHE A 65 6.35 -5.08 1.26
C PHE A 65 5.73 -3.73 0.91
N ALA A 66 5.15 -3.68 -0.30
CA ALA A 66 4.29 -2.59 -0.73
C ALA A 66 3.09 -3.19 -1.44
N LEU A 67 1.91 -2.67 -1.15
CA LEU A 67 0.65 -3.07 -1.79
C LEU A 67 0.04 -1.85 -2.45
N TYR A 68 -0.38 -1.97 -3.71
CA TYR A 68 -0.82 -0.84 -4.50
C TYR A 68 -1.91 -1.24 -5.50
N PHE A 69 -2.60 -0.25 -6.02
CA PHE A 69 -3.58 -0.40 -7.08
C PHE A 69 -3.60 0.87 -7.93
N TYR A 70 -4.37 0.86 -9.03
CA TYR A 70 -4.45 2.01 -9.92
C TYR A 70 -5.76 2.74 -9.68
N ASN A 71 -5.67 4.06 -9.49
CA ASN A 71 -6.82 4.95 -9.50
C ASN A 71 -6.80 5.78 -10.81
N PHE A 72 -7.62 6.80 -10.91
CA PHE A 72 -7.71 7.59 -12.13
C PHE A 72 -7.93 9.07 -11.80
N SER A 73 -7.22 9.93 -12.50
CA SER A 73 -7.41 11.39 -12.41
C SER A 73 -8.00 11.92 -13.71
N THR A 74 -9.18 12.50 -13.62
CA THR A 74 -9.82 13.12 -14.80
C THR A 74 -9.07 14.38 -15.23
N PHE A 75 -8.47 15.10 -14.28
CA PHE A 75 -7.75 16.34 -14.59
C PHE A 75 -6.48 16.05 -15.41
N ILE A 76 -5.79 14.97 -15.08
CA ILE A 76 -4.58 14.56 -15.80
C ILE A 76 -4.93 13.71 -17.02
N GLY A 77 -6.08 13.03 -17.00
CA GLY A 77 -6.51 12.10 -18.05
C GLY A 77 -5.76 10.77 -18.05
N HIS A 78 -5.11 10.44 -16.96
CA HIS A 78 -4.32 9.21 -16.80
C HIS A 78 -4.67 8.48 -15.52
N SER A 79 -4.37 7.18 -15.49
CA SER A 79 -4.38 6.45 -14.23
C SER A 79 -3.27 6.98 -13.31
N GLY A 80 -3.48 6.82 -12.03
CA GLY A 80 -2.48 7.04 -11.00
C GLY A 80 -2.14 5.71 -10.35
N LEU A 81 -0.99 5.63 -9.71
CA LEU A 81 -0.67 4.51 -8.83
C LEU A 81 -0.98 4.95 -7.41
N TYR A 82 -1.87 4.19 -6.74
CA TYR A 82 -2.21 4.45 -5.35
C TYR A 82 -1.52 3.43 -4.46
N LEU A 83 -0.66 3.92 -3.57
CA LEU A 83 0.06 3.08 -2.61
C LEU A 83 -0.79 2.91 -1.37
N GLU A 84 -1.31 1.69 -1.15
CA GLU A 84 -2.12 1.39 0.03
C GLU A 84 -1.24 1.17 1.26
N ASP A 85 -0.22 0.30 1.14
CA ASP A 85 0.66 -0.05 2.25
C ASP A 85 2.11 -0.06 1.83
N LEU A 86 2.97 0.51 2.67
CA LEU A 86 4.42 0.42 2.58
C LEU A 86 4.95 0.13 3.98
N PHE A 87 5.58 -1.03 4.17
CA PHE A 87 6.02 -1.45 5.50
C PHE A 87 7.31 -2.24 5.44
N VAL A 88 8.21 -1.94 6.37
CA VAL A 88 9.44 -2.68 6.62
C VAL A 88 9.43 -3.09 8.08
N TRP A 89 9.80 -4.35 8.36
CA TRP A 89 9.88 -4.83 9.74
C TRP A 89 10.77 -3.91 10.57
N LEU A 90 10.41 -3.71 11.84
CA LEU A 90 11.10 -2.77 12.73
C LEU A 90 12.61 -3.04 12.80
N GLU A 91 12.98 -4.32 12.89
CA GLU A 91 14.39 -4.74 12.97
C GLU A 91 15.18 -4.47 11.69
N ASP A 92 14.49 -4.26 10.58
CA ASP A 92 15.11 -4.04 9.28
C ASP A 92 15.09 -2.58 8.82
N ARG A 93 14.57 -1.68 9.65
CA ARG A 93 14.46 -0.26 9.32
C ARG A 93 15.80 0.45 9.37
N GLY A 94 15.86 1.61 8.70
CA GLY A 94 17.05 2.44 8.67
C GLY A 94 18.12 1.96 7.69
N LYS A 95 17.80 1.02 6.82
CA LYS A 95 18.73 0.42 5.85
C LYS A 95 18.38 0.75 4.39
N GLY A 96 17.37 1.60 4.16
CA GLY A 96 16.97 2.02 2.82
C GLY A 96 15.97 1.11 2.12
N TYR A 97 15.43 0.10 2.78
CA TYR A 97 14.52 -0.87 2.14
C TYR A 97 13.18 -0.25 1.77
N GLY A 98 12.62 0.60 2.61
CA GLY A 98 11.38 1.32 2.30
C GLY A 98 11.53 2.23 1.10
N LYS A 99 12.65 2.93 1.01
CA LYS A 99 12.95 3.79 -0.14
C LYS A 99 13.08 2.95 -1.41
N ALA A 100 13.75 1.81 -1.34
CA ALA A 100 13.90 0.90 -2.49
C ALA A 100 12.54 0.42 -3.00
N LEU A 101 11.63 0.05 -2.09
CA LEU A 101 10.26 -0.33 -2.44
C LEU A 101 9.52 0.82 -3.13
N LEU A 102 9.57 1.99 -2.54
CA LEU A 102 8.87 3.16 -3.11
C LEU A 102 9.41 3.52 -4.49
N LEU A 103 10.72 3.53 -4.67
CA LEU A 103 11.34 3.83 -5.97
C LEU A 103 11.01 2.75 -7.01
N HIS A 104 10.85 1.51 -6.59
CA HIS A 104 10.39 0.45 -7.48
C HIS A 104 8.98 0.73 -7.99
N LEU A 105 8.08 1.19 -7.11
CA LEU A 105 6.72 1.58 -7.50
C LEU A 105 6.73 2.80 -8.43
N VAL A 106 7.66 3.75 -8.23
CA VAL A 106 7.82 4.88 -9.14
C VAL A 106 8.14 4.38 -10.55
N LYS A 107 9.00 3.39 -10.68
CA LYS A 107 9.30 2.78 -11.98
C LYS A 107 8.08 2.12 -12.59
N ILE A 108 7.30 1.38 -11.80
CA ILE A 108 6.05 0.77 -12.26
C ILE A 108 5.10 1.85 -12.75
N ALA A 109 4.94 2.93 -11.98
CA ALA A 109 4.08 4.05 -12.38
C ALA A 109 4.52 4.65 -13.72
N GLN A 110 5.82 4.83 -13.92
CA GLN A 110 6.36 5.33 -15.19
C GLN A 110 6.10 4.37 -16.35
N GLU A 111 6.33 3.08 -16.14
CA GLU A 111 6.10 2.06 -17.16
C GLU A 111 4.63 1.97 -17.58
N HIS A 112 3.71 2.23 -16.65
CA HIS A 112 2.27 2.23 -16.91
C HIS A 112 1.73 3.61 -17.29
N HIS A 113 2.59 4.58 -17.54
CA HIS A 113 2.22 5.95 -17.93
C HIS A 113 1.27 6.61 -16.92
N CYS A 114 1.45 6.32 -15.63
CA CYS A 114 0.68 6.98 -14.58
C CYS A 114 1.02 8.46 -14.49
N GLY A 115 0.01 9.28 -14.26
CA GLY A 115 0.20 10.74 -14.15
C GLY A 115 0.65 11.18 -12.76
N ARG A 116 0.47 10.32 -11.74
CA ARG A 116 0.87 10.62 -10.36
C ARG A 116 0.84 9.37 -9.49
N MET A 117 1.43 9.49 -8.30
CA MET A 117 1.29 8.52 -7.21
C MET A 117 0.74 9.24 -6.00
N GLU A 118 -0.13 8.57 -5.27
CA GLU A 118 -0.72 9.09 -4.03
C GLU A 118 -0.79 8.02 -2.96
N TRP A 119 -0.81 8.46 -1.71
CA TRP A 119 -1.00 7.61 -0.53
C TRP A 119 -1.47 8.47 0.63
N THR A 120 -1.91 7.82 1.71
CA THR A 120 -2.24 8.50 2.96
C THR A 120 -1.24 8.09 4.04
N CYS A 121 -1.12 8.92 5.06
CA CYS A 121 -0.25 8.68 6.19
C CYS A 121 -0.94 9.20 7.44
N LEU A 122 -0.88 8.43 8.53
CA LEU A 122 -1.42 8.88 9.81
C LEU A 122 -0.70 10.14 10.27
N ASN A 123 -1.48 11.11 10.74
CA ASN A 123 -0.94 12.42 11.09
C ASN A 123 0.09 12.39 12.22
N TRP A 124 0.08 11.35 13.07
CA TRP A 124 1.05 11.21 14.15
C TRP A 124 2.36 10.53 13.72
N ASN A 125 2.41 9.96 12.52
CA ASN A 125 3.56 9.16 12.06
C ASN A 125 4.66 10.04 11.49
N GLN A 126 5.34 10.76 12.37
CA GLN A 126 6.36 11.74 11.97
C GLN A 126 7.53 11.14 11.18
N PRO A 127 8.08 9.95 11.53
CA PRO A 127 9.15 9.38 10.71
C PRO A 127 8.76 9.15 9.26
N SER A 128 7.54 8.66 9.02
CA SER A 128 7.03 8.45 7.66
C SER A 128 6.79 9.78 6.95
N ILE A 129 6.22 10.77 7.65
CA ILE A 129 6.00 12.10 7.09
C ILE A 129 7.32 12.70 6.63
N ASP A 130 8.35 12.66 7.47
CA ASP A 130 9.66 13.20 7.14
C ASP A 130 10.27 12.48 5.93
N PHE A 131 10.12 11.17 5.86
CA PHE A 131 10.57 10.38 4.73
C PHE A 131 9.88 10.82 3.43
N TYR A 132 8.56 10.95 3.43
CA TYR A 132 7.82 11.37 2.23
C TYR A 132 8.18 12.77 1.78
N LEU A 133 8.31 13.71 2.71
CA LEU A 133 8.72 15.07 2.39
C LEU A 133 10.13 15.11 1.80
N SER A 134 11.03 14.25 2.28
CA SER A 134 12.40 14.17 1.75
C SER A 134 12.44 13.73 0.29
N LEU A 135 11.41 13.04 -0.18
CA LEU A 135 11.29 12.60 -1.58
C LEU A 135 10.61 13.65 -2.47
N GLY A 136 10.16 14.76 -1.90
CA GLY A 136 9.46 15.79 -2.64
C GLY A 136 7.95 15.58 -2.72
N ALA A 137 7.38 14.67 -1.92
CA ALA A 137 5.94 14.50 -1.87
C ALA A 137 5.28 15.74 -1.28
N VAL A 138 4.11 16.10 -1.80
CA VAL A 138 3.37 17.29 -1.39
C VAL A 138 2.11 16.86 -0.65
N PRO A 139 1.94 17.22 0.63
CA PRO A 139 0.71 16.89 1.35
C PRO A 139 -0.47 17.71 0.81
N MET A 140 -1.54 17.02 0.44
CA MET A 140 -2.73 17.63 -0.16
C MET A 140 -3.71 18.06 0.95
N LYS A 141 -3.34 19.11 1.69
CA LYS A 141 -4.02 19.53 2.92
C LYS A 141 -5.43 20.09 2.71
N GLU A 142 -5.75 20.51 1.50
CA GLU A 142 -7.06 21.07 1.19
C GLU A 142 -8.13 20.00 0.92
N TRP A 143 -7.71 18.74 0.86
CA TRP A 143 -8.58 17.61 0.56
C TRP A 143 -8.85 16.79 1.81
N THR A 144 -10.08 16.37 1.99
CA THR A 144 -10.49 15.48 3.08
C THR A 144 -11.01 14.19 2.50
N VAL A 145 -10.56 13.06 3.03
CA VAL A 145 -11.06 11.75 2.64
C VAL A 145 -12.40 11.50 3.34
N TYR A 146 -13.43 11.15 2.55
CA TYR A 146 -14.73 10.73 3.06
C TYR A 146 -14.90 9.24 2.87
N ARG A 147 -15.43 8.56 3.87
CA ARG A 147 -15.56 7.10 3.87
C ARG A 147 -16.99 6.69 4.21
N LEU A 148 -17.50 5.75 3.40
CA LEU A 148 -18.66 4.96 3.77
C LEU A 148 -18.16 3.55 4.03
N ASP A 149 -18.31 3.04 5.24
CA ASP A 149 -17.92 1.68 5.56
C ASP A 149 -18.96 0.66 5.05
N ALA A 150 -18.70 -0.62 5.24
CA ALA A 150 -19.58 -1.69 4.74
C ALA A 150 -21.02 -1.55 5.27
N THR A 151 -21.16 -1.19 6.54
CA THR A 151 -22.48 -0.99 7.16
C THR A 151 -23.24 0.17 6.51
N ALA A 152 -22.55 1.28 6.26
CA ALA A 152 -23.14 2.43 5.59
C ALA A 152 -23.51 2.12 4.14
N LEU A 153 -22.65 1.38 3.43
CA LEU A 153 -22.93 0.95 2.05
C LEU A 153 -24.21 0.09 2.00
N GLU A 154 -24.33 -0.88 2.90
CA GLU A 154 -25.51 -1.74 2.97
C GLU A 154 -26.78 -0.94 3.25
N ARG A 155 -26.73 -0.04 4.24
CA ARG A 155 -27.87 0.81 4.58
C ARG A 155 -28.33 1.67 3.40
N LEU A 156 -27.38 2.34 2.74
CA LEU A 156 -27.70 3.26 1.64
C LEU A 156 -28.14 2.53 0.38
N SER A 157 -27.65 1.30 0.14
CA SER A 157 -28.07 0.50 -1.01
C SER A 157 -29.54 0.11 -0.97
N LYS A 158 -30.18 0.17 0.20
CA LYS A 158 -31.59 -0.15 0.40
C LYS A 158 -32.49 1.10 0.32
N THR A 159 -31.91 2.26 0.06
CA THR A 159 -32.66 3.51 -0.06
C THR A 159 -33.27 3.62 -1.47
N ASN A 160 -34.57 3.90 -1.55
CA ASN A 160 -35.32 3.99 -2.82
C ASN A 160 -35.48 5.42 -3.32
N GLU A 161 -34.41 6.19 -3.29
CA GLU A 161 -34.43 7.58 -3.81
C GLU A 161 -33.56 7.74 -5.03
#